data_69ae924a6fbb45fc6b209803d64386bf
#
_entry.id   69ae924a6fbb45fc6b209803d64386bf
#
_cell.length_a   1.000
_cell.length_b   1.000
_cell.length_c   1.000
_cell.angle_alpha   90.00
_cell.angle_beta   90.00
_cell.angle_gamma   90.00
#
_symmetry.space_group_name_H-M   'P 1'
#
loop_
_entity.id
_entity.type
_entity.pdbx_description
1 polymer ?
#
loop_
_entity_poly.entity_id
_entity_poly.type
_entity_poly.pdbx_seq_one_letter_code
_entity_poly.pdbx_strand_id
1 'polypeptide(L)'
;MLKQIVSAASLVLALTASSVGFAQTAPDELVRKNTGDILTAIKADKDLAAGDQKKIEKLAEEKVLPYFNFMHMTQLAVGRNWKDASDDQKKALIEQFRTLLVRTYSTSLSQFRNQTVDVKPLKLSATDTDVIVKTIIAQPGGQPIPIDYSMEKLPEGWKVFDVLIDGVSLVTNYRSSFNTEIKANGIDGLVKSLSDRNAKNSAKK
;
A
#
# COMPACT_ATOMS: atom_id res chain seq x y z
N MET A 1 -45.88 -32.82 -59.57
CA MET A 1 -45.23 -31.53 -59.25
C MET A 1 -45.08 -31.51 -57.77
N LEU A 2 -43.90 -31.92 -57.31
CA LEU A 2 -43.62 -32.09 -55.87
C LEU A 2 -42.66 -30.95 -55.42
N LYS A 3 -43.15 -30.00 -54.61
CA LYS A 3 -42.34 -28.94 -54.07
C LYS A 3 -41.65 -29.45 -52.79
N GLN A 4 -40.35 -29.59 -52.84
CA GLN A 4 -39.52 -29.83 -51.66
C GLN A 4 -39.32 -28.52 -50.89
N ILE A 5 -39.72 -28.54 -49.62
CA ILE A 5 -39.45 -27.49 -48.67
C ILE A 5 -38.20 -27.91 -47.88
N VAL A 6 -37.08 -27.24 -48.15
CA VAL A 6 -35.83 -27.42 -47.39
C VAL A 6 -35.91 -26.51 -46.17
N SER A 7 -36.08 -27.10 -44.98
CA SER A 7 -36.01 -26.39 -43.70
C SER A 7 -34.55 -26.25 -43.28
N ALA A 8 -34.01 -25.06 -43.34
CA ALA A 8 -32.69 -24.72 -42.78
C ALA A 8 -32.81 -24.51 -41.28
N ALA A 9 -32.36 -25.48 -40.51
CA ALA A 9 -32.24 -25.32 -39.06
C ALA A 9 -30.92 -24.55 -38.73
N SER A 10 -31.06 -23.29 -38.42
CA SER A 10 -29.92 -22.48 -37.96
C SER A 10 -29.60 -22.84 -36.51
N LEU A 11 -28.50 -23.58 -36.30
CA LEU A 11 -27.94 -23.90 -35.00
C LEU A 11 -27.15 -22.66 -34.47
N VAL A 12 -27.79 -21.88 -33.59
CA VAL A 12 -27.13 -20.79 -32.90
C VAL A 12 -26.26 -21.37 -31.78
N LEU A 13 -24.96 -21.47 -32.03
CA LEU A 13 -23.95 -21.87 -31.04
C LEU A 13 -23.69 -20.66 -30.12
N ALA A 14 -24.36 -20.62 -28.96
CA ALA A 14 -24.09 -19.62 -27.92
C ALA A 14 -22.72 -19.93 -27.31
N LEU A 15 -21.66 -19.21 -27.73
CA LEU A 15 -20.38 -19.18 -27.03
C LEU A 15 -20.60 -18.46 -25.68
N THR A 16 -20.78 -19.25 -24.62
CA THR A 16 -20.63 -18.74 -23.24
C THR A 16 -19.14 -18.47 -23.01
N ALA A 17 -18.74 -17.22 -23.18
CA ALA A 17 -17.44 -16.75 -22.73
C ALA A 17 -17.41 -16.84 -21.20
N SER A 18 -16.91 -17.96 -20.69
CA SER A 18 -16.56 -18.08 -19.27
C SER A 18 -15.42 -17.11 -19.01
N SER A 19 -15.73 -15.96 -18.44
CA SER A 19 -14.71 -15.07 -17.90
C SER A 19 -14.00 -15.82 -16.78
N VAL A 20 -12.80 -16.31 -17.09
CA VAL A 20 -11.86 -16.82 -16.08
C VAL A 20 -11.44 -15.61 -15.25
N GLY A 21 -12.23 -15.31 -14.23
CA GLY A 21 -11.85 -14.34 -13.23
C GLY A 21 -10.60 -14.89 -12.54
N PHE A 22 -9.44 -14.28 -12.80
CA PHE A 22 -8.26 -14.55 -11.98
C PHE A 22 -8.64 -14.21 -10.54
N ALA A 23 -8.71 -15.24 -9.69
CA ALA A 23 -8.92 -15.03 -8.27
C ALA A 23 -7.77 -14.14 -7.75
N GLN A 24 -8.10 -12.98 -7.22
CA GLN A 24 -7.08 -12.11 -6.61
C GLN A 24 -6.43 -12.85 -5.46
N THR A 25 -5.10 -12.73 -5.35
CA THR A 25 -4.35 -13.28 -4.22
C THR A 25 -4.94 -12.80 -2.91
N ALA A 26 -5.15 -13.70 -1.95
CA ALA A 26 -5.67 -13.34 -0.63
C ALA A 26 -4.75 -12.32 0.06
N PRO A 27 -5.29 -11.37 0.83
CA PRO A 27 -4.50 -10.25 1.37
C PRO A 27 -3.39 -10.69 2.34
N ASP A 28 -3.60 -11.72 3.15
CA ASP A 28 -2.58 -12.28 4.04
C ASP A 28 -1.49 -13.04 3.26
N GLU A 29 -1.84 -13.74 2.19
CA GLU A 29 -0.86 -14.35 1.29
C GLU A 29 -0.05 -13.30 0.53
N LEU A 30 -0.70 -12.21 0.09
CA LEU A 30 -0.03 -11.08 -0.55
C LEU A 30 1.02 -10.45 0.37
N VAL A 31 0.64 -10.17 1.62
CA VAL A 31 1.56 -9.63 2.64
C VAL A 31 2.69 -10.62 2.92
N ARG A 32 2.40 -11.90 3.09
CA ARG A 32 3.40 -12.96 3.34
C ARG A 32 4.41 -13.05 2.21
N LYS A 33 3.92 -13.15 0.98
CA LYS A 33 4.78 -13.23 -0.21
C LYS A 33 5.65 -12.00 -0.36
N ASN A 34 5.04 -10.81 -0.29
CA ASN A 34 5.76 -9.55 -0.48
C ASN A 34 6.84 -9.35 0.59
N THR A 35 6.52 -9.61 1.86
CA THR A 35 7.49 -9.55 2.95
C THR A 35 8.63 -10.55 2.75
N GLY A 36 8.32 -11.78 2.34
CA GLY A 36 9.33 -12.80 2.04
C GLY A 36 10.28 -12.38 0.90
N ASP A 37 9.72 -11.81 -0.17
CA ASP A 37 10.48 -11.30 -1.32
C ASP A 37 11.42 -10.16 -0.90
N ILE A 38 10.96 -9.23 -0.05
CA ILE A 38 11.75 -8.11 0.48
C ILE A 38 12.90 -8.64 1.36
N LEU A 39 12.61 -9.54 2.30
CA LEU A 39 13.63 -10.13 3.17
C LEU A 39 14.69 -10.91 2.38
N THR A 40 14.27 -11.63 1.34
CA THR A 40 15.16 -12.35 0.43
C THR A 40 16.07 -11.37 -0.31
N ALA A 41 15.53 -10.27 -0.85
CA ALA A 41 16.30 -9.25 -1.54
C ALA A 41 17.33 -8.59 -0.60
N ILE A 42 16.94 -8.24 0.62
CA ILE A 42 17.88 -7.65 1.61
C ILE A 42 19.01 -8.61 1.95
N LYS A 43 18.72 -9.90 2.12
CA LYS A 43 19.76 -10.91 2.42
C LYS A 43 20.70 -11.19 1.25
N ALA A 44 20.21 -11.08 0.01
CA ALA A 44 20.98 -11.36 -1.20
C ALA A 44 21.93 -10.23 -1.62
N ASP A 45 21.65 -8.98 -1.24
CA ASP A 45 22.47 -7.80 -1.59
C ASP A 45 23.20 -7.26 -0.34
N LYS A 46 24.53 -7.30 -0.38
CA LYS A 46 25.39 -6.86 0.73
C LYS A 46 25.23 -5.37 1.07
N ASP A 47 24.94 -4.53 0.08
CA ASP A 47 24.77 -3.11 0.28
C ASP A 47 23.39 -2.81 0.92
N LEU A 48 22.34 -3.53 0.50
CA LEU A 48 21.04 -3.51 1.20
C LEU A 48 21.20 -3.98 2.65
N ALA A 49 21.93 -5.08 2.86
CA ALA A 49 22.23 -5.58 4.19
C ALA A 49 23.10 -4.61 5.01
N ALA A 50 23.96 -3.82 4.39
CA ALA A 50 24.76 -2.77 5.04
C ALA A 50 23.96 -1.50 5.29
N GLY A 51 22.77 -1.35 4.69
CA GLY A 51 21.88 -0.20 4.89
C GLY A 51 22.07 0.91 3.86
N ASP A 52 22.52 0.59 2.64
CA ASP A 52 22.58 1.56 1.54
C ASP A 52 21.19 2.16 1.29
N GLN A 53 21.07 3.43 1.62
CA GLN A 53 19.80 4.13 1.63
C GLN A 53 19.17 4.24 0.22
N LYS A 54 19.99 4.44 -0.82
CA LYS A 54 19.48 4.55 -2.21
C LYS A 54 18.93 3.22 -2.69
N LYS A 55 19.62 2.13 -2.38
CA LYS A 55 19.14 0.78 -2.71
C LYS A 55 17.89 0.41 -1.93
N ILE A 56 17.80 0.82 -0.66
CA ILE A 56 16.60 0.60 0.18
C ILE A 56 15.42 1.38 -0.36
N GLU A 57 15.60 2.65 -0.73
CA GLU A 57 14.54 3.45 -1.35
C GLU A 57 14.07 2.81 -2.67
N LYS A 58 14.99 2.36 -3.51
CA LYS A 58 14.67 1.63 -4.75
C LYS A 58 13.91 0.34 -4.47
N LEU A 59 14.35 -0.46 -3.51
CA LEU A 59 13.64 -1.67 -3.10
C LEU A 59 12.21 -1.36 -2.62
N ALA A 60 12.06 -0.31 -1.81
CA ALA A 60 10.73 0.14 -1.37
C ALA A 60 9.86 0.56 -2.56
N GLU A 61 10.38 1.34 -3.50
CA GLU A 61 9.64 1.76 -4.70
C GLU A 61 9.19 0.58 -5.56
N GLU A 62 10.03 -0.43 -5.75
CA GLU A 62 9.75 -1.57 -6.60
C GLU A 62 8.88 -2.64 -5.92
N LYS A 63 9.07 -2.88 -4.62
CA LYS A 63 8.49 -4.02 -3.91
C LYS A 63 7.43 -3.65 -2.86
N VAL A 64 7.42 -2.43 -2.36
CA VAL A 64 6.48 -1.99 -1.32
C VAL A 64 5.38 -1.10 -1.88
N LEU A 65 5.78 0.01 -2.50
CA LEU A 65 4.84 1.06 -2.90
C LEU A 65 3.73 0.63 -3.87
N PRO A 66 3.92 -0.35 -4.79
CA PRO A 66 2.85 -0.82 -5.65
C PRO A 66 1.64 -1.42 -4.90
N TYR A 67 1.84 -1.83 -3.65
CA TYR A 67 0.78 -2.41 -2.82
C TYR A 67 0.06 -1.41 -1.93
N PHE A 68 0.38 -0.10 -2.04
CA PHE A 68 -0.22 0.95 -1.23
C PHE A 68 -1.15 1.86 -2.03
N ASN A 69 -2.28 2.23 -1.45
CA ASN A 69 -3.16 3.27 -1.97
C ASN A 69 -2.85 4.61 -1.29
N PHE A 70 -1.83 5.31 -1.80
CA PHE A 70 -1.43 6.61 -1.25
C PHE A 70 -2.50 7.69 -1.38
N MET A 71 -3.39 7.59 -2.36
CA MET A 71 -4.53 8.50 -2.47
C MET A 71 -5.45 8.35 -1.26
N HIS A 72 -5.85 7.13 -0.93
CA HIS A 72 -6.72 6.88 0.22
C HIS A 72 -6.03 7.22 1.54
N MET A 73 -4.76 6.84 1.72
CA MET A 73 -3.95 7.23 2.89
C MET A 73 -3.93 8.74 3.09
N THR A 74 -3.67 9.51 2.02
CA THR A 74 -3.61 10.97 2.07
C THR A 74 -4.97 11.57 2.36
N GLN A 75 -6.02 11.06 1.74
CA GLN A 75 -7.40 11.48 1.98
C GLN A 75 -7.77 11.30 3.46
N LEU A 76 -7.43 10.17 4.06
CA LEU A 76 -7.67 9.92 5.46
C LEU A 76 -6.84 10.84 6.38
N ALA A 77 -5.58 11.08 6.05
CA ALA A 77 -4.70 11.97 6.82
C ALA A 77 -5.12 13.44 6.76
N VAL A 78 -5.54 13.93 5.60
CA VAL A 78 -6.07 15.28 5.40
C VAL A 78 -7.48 15.43 6.00
N GLY A 79 -8.24 14.34 6.01
CA GLY A 79 -9.57 14.26 6.59
C GLY A 79 -10.57 15.15 5.87
N ARG A 80 -11.39 15.88 6.63
CA ARG A 80 -12.48 16.70 6.06
C ARG A 80 -12.00 17.78 5.08
N ASN A 81 -10.77 18.29 5.26
CA ASN A 81 -10.22 19.33 4.39
C ASN A 81 -9.91 18.81 2.97
N TRP A 82 -9.92 17.48 2.76
CA TRP A 82 -9.74 16.88 1.43
C TRP A 82 -10.77 17.35 0.41
N LYS A 83 -12.01 17.61 0.85
CA LYS A 83 -13.10 18.07 -0.02
C LYS A 83 -12.85 19.46 -0.57
N ASP A 84 -12.12 20.30 0.18
CA ASP A 84 -11.85 21.70 -0.15
C ASP A 84 -10.55 21.84 -0.98
N ALA A 85 -9.78 20.74 -1.14
CA ALA A 85 -8.55 20.75 -1.93
C ALA A 85 -8.86 20.70 -3.42
N SER A 86 -8.15 21.52 -4.21
CA SER A 86 -8.14 21.41 -5.66
C SER A 86 -7.46 20.11 -6.13
N ASP A 87 -7.67 19.71 -7.37
CA ASP A 87 -7.04 18.50 -7.91
C ASP A 87 -5.51 18.59 -7.93
N ASP A 88 -4.94 19.77 -8.16
CA ASP A 88 -3.49 19.98 -8.11
C ASP A 88 -2.96 19.90 -6.67
N GLN A 89 -3.69 20.46 -5.70
CA GLN A 89 -3.37 20.31 -4.29
C GLN A 89 -3.44 18.85 -3.84
N LYS A 90 -4.47 18.10 -4.27
CA LYS A 90 -4.58 16.66 -3.98
C LYS A 90 -3.40 15.88 -4.53
N LYS A 91 -3.00 16.12 -5.79
CA LYS A 91 -1.82 15.49 -6.40
C LYS A 91 -0.55 15.80 -5.61
N ALA A 92 -0.33 17.09 -5.30
CA ALA A 92 0.83 17.51 -4.53
C ALA A 92 0.87 16.89 -3.12
N LEU A 93 -0.28 16.86 -2.41
CA LEU A 93 -0.39 16.21 -1.10
C LEU A 93 -0.06 14.71 -1.15
N ILE A 94 -0.59 13.99 -2.14
CA ILE A 94 -0.30 12.55 -2.33
C ILE A 94 1.19 12.34 -2.54
N GLU A 95 1.81 13.11 -3.44
CA GLU A 95 3.24 12.99 -3.75
C GLU A 95 4.12 13.31 -2.53
N GLN A 96 3.84 14.43 -1.86
CA GLN A 96 4.63 14.85 -0.71
C GLN A 96 4.46 13.91 0.49
N PHE A 97 3.25 13.41 0.74
CA PHE A 97 3.01 12.48 1.84
C PHE A 97 3.63 11.10 1.55
N ARG A 98 3.49 10.59 0.32
CA ARG A 98 4.21 9.38 -0.12
C ARG A 98 5.71 9.51 0.11
N THR A 99 6.33 10.61 -0.34
CA THR A 99 7.77 10.86 -0.17
C THR A 99 8.15 10.91 1.31
N LEU A 100 7.35 11.59 2.15
CA LEU A 100 7.57 11.65 3.59
C LEU A 100 7.58 10.26 4.22
N LEU A 101 6.56 9.42 3.91
CA LEU A 101 6.44 8.09 4.46
C LEU A 101 7.61 7.19 4.03
N VAL A 102 7.95 7.19 2.73
CA VAL A 102 9.09 6.42 2.21
C VAL A 102 10.38 6.79 2.94
N ARG A 103 10.69 8.08 3.05
CA ARG A 103 11.92 8.54 3.69
C ARG A 103 11.96 8.29 5.19
N THR A 104 10.82 8.40 5.85
CA THR A 104 10.73 8.17 7.30
C THR A 104 10.91 6.69 7.64
N TYR A 105 10.30 5.80 6.85
CA TYR A 105 10.23 4.38 7.19
C TYR A 105 11.21 3.50 6.42
N SER A 106 11.83 3.97 5.33
CA SER A 106 12.87 3.20 4.62
C SER A 106 14.06 2.84 5.52
N THR A 107 14.41 3.72 6.46
CA THR A 107 15.47 3.44 7.44
C THR A 107 15.14 2.20 8.30
N SER A 108 13.86 1.95 8.59
CA SER A 108 13.47 0.75 9.34
C SER A 108 13.72 -0.53 8.54
N LEU A 109 13.63 -0.48 7.21
CA LEU A 109 13.99 -1.61 6.35
C LEU A 109 15.49 -1.92 6.42
N SER A 110 16.34 -0.89 6.59
CA SER A 110 17.80 -1.08 6.73
C SER A 110 18.21 -1.77 8.03
N GLN A 111 17.33 -1.77 9.03
CA GLN A 111 17.57 -2.43 10.31
C GLN A 111 17.19 -3.92 10.31
N PHE A 112 16.57 -4.37 9.25
CA PHE A 112 16.19 -5.77 9.09
C PHE A 112 17.45 -6.63 8.88
N ARG A 113 17.71 -7.57 9.82
CA ARG A 113 18.84 -8.51 9.79
C ARG A 113 18.35 -9.95 9.93
N ASN A 114 18.00 -10.32 11.15
CA ASN A 114 17.60 -11.67 11.53
C ASN A 114 16.15 -11.74 12.04
N GLN A 115 15.36 -10.70 11.76
CA GLN A 115 13.95 -10.69 12.10
C GLN A 115 13.20 -11.69 11.25
N THR A 116 12.13 -12.22 11.83
CA THR A 116 11.14 -13.03 11.12
C THR A 116 9.80 -12.32 11.16
N VAL A 117 9.00 -12.51 10.12
CA VAL A 117 7.66 -11.95 10.05
C VAL A 117 6.65 -13.09 10.05
N ASP A 118 5.81 -13.12 11.07
CA ASP A 118 4.71 -14.04 11.19
C ASP A 118 3.43 -13.35 10.75
N VAL A 119 2.89 -13.76 9.61
CA VAL A 119 1.62 -13.25 9.06
C VAL A 119 0.50 -14.17 9.53
N LYS A 120 -0.43 -13.61 10.32
CA LYS A 120 -1.54 -14.38 10.86
C LYS A 120 -2.53 -14.77 9.77
N PRO A 121 -3.10 -15.97 9.81
CA PRO A 121 -4.13 -16.39 8.86
C PRO A 121 -5.34 -15.46 8.93
N LEU A 122 -5.89 -15.11 7.78
CA LEU A 122 -7.09 -14.31 7.64
C LEU A 122 -8.25 -15.19 7.17
N LYS A 123 -9.39 -15.10 7.86
CA LYS A 123 -10.64 -15.67 7.36
C LYS A 123 -11.31 -14.64 6.45
N LEU A 124 -11.19 -14.83 5.14
CA LEU A 124 -11.74 -13.93 4.14
C LEU A 124 -13.12 -14.41 3.70
N SER A 125 -14.10 -13.50 3.71
CA SER A 125 -15.40 -13.68 3.07
C SER A 125 -15.37 -13.17 1.61
N ALA A 126 -16.18 -13.77 0.75
CA ALA A 126 -16.30 -13.30 -0.63
C ALA A 126 -16.81 -11.85 -0.75
N THR A 127 -17.52 -11.37 0.27
CA THR A 127 -18.11 -10.02 0.34
C THR A 127 -17.19 -8.99 1.00
N ASP A 128 -16.05 -9.40 1.53
CA ASP A 128 -15.13 -8.47 2.19
C ASP A 128 -14.48 -7.54 1.16
N THR A 129 -14.61 -6.26 1.41
CA THR A 129 -13.97 -5.18 0.65
C THR A 129 -12.83 -4.52 1.42
N ASP A 130 -12.83 -4.66 2.73
CA ASP A 130 -11.84 -4.12 3.66
C ASP A 130 -11.49 -5.16 4.70
N VAL A 131 -10.20 -5.31 4.98
CA VAL A 131 -9.69 -6.28 5.95
C VAL A 131 -8.48 -5.73 6.72
N ILE A 132 -8.18 -6.36 7.85
CA ILE A 132 -6.94 -6.10 8.59
C ILE A 132 -6.09 -7.37 8.56
N VAL A 133 -4.94 -7.29 7.91
CA VAL A 133 -3.92 -8.35 7.94
C VAL A 133 -2.99 -8.09 9.12
N LYS A 134 -2.97 -9.01 10.06
CA LYS A 134 -2.15 -8.92 11.28
C LYS A 134 -0.81 -9.59 11.09
N THR A 135 0.26 -8.91 11.47
CA THR A 135 1.61 -9.47 11.45
C THR A 135 2.35 -9.22 12.76
N ILE A 136 3.31 -10.07 13.05
CA ILE A 136 4.22 -9.89 14.19
C ILE A 136 5.66 -9.98 13.66
N ILE A 137 6.44 -8.92 13.86
CA ILE A 137 7.87 -8.95 13.60
C ILE A 137 8.55 -9.43 14.88
N ALA A 138 9.13 -10.62 14.83
CA ALA A 138 9.96 -11.14 15.91
C ALA A 138 11.43 -10.79 15.64
N GLN A 139 12.10 -10.23 16.66
CA GLN A 139 13.51 -9.86 16.59
C GLN A 139 14.28 -10.51 17.72
N PRO A 140 15.49 -11.09 17.44
CA PRO A 140 16.30 -11.72 18.47
C PRO A 140 16.65 -10.74 19.58
N GLY A 141 16.33 -11.11 20.83
CA GLY A 141 16.65 -10.29 22.01
C GLY A 141 15.77 -9.05 22.23
N GLY A 142 14.77 -8.82 21.36
CA GLY A 142 13.84 -7.69 21.47
C GLY A 142 12.40 -8.12 21.69
N GLN A 143 11.53 -7.16 22.03
CA GLN A 143 10.09 -7.41 22.07
C GLN A 143 9.53 -7.58 20.65
N PRO A 144 8.60 -8.52 20.43
CA PRO A 144 7.89 -8.61 19.16
C PRO A 144 7.12 -7.33 18.85
N ILE A 145 7.16 -6.87 17.59
CA ILE A 145 6.48 -5.67 17.15
C ILE A 145 5.27 -6.09 16.31
N PRO A 146 4.03 -5.85 16.76
CA PRO A 146 2.85 -6.05 15.93
C PRO A 146 2.77 -4.95 14.87
N ILE A 147 2.56 -5.38 13.61
CA ILE A 147 2.28 -4.48 12.49
C ILE A 147 1.03 -5.01 11.80
N ASP A 148 -0.03 -4.20 11.81
CA ASP A 148 -1.29 -4.52 11.16
C ASP A 148 -1.46 -3.65 9.90
N TYR A 149 -1.92 -4.27 8.81
CA TYR A 149 -2.16 -3.60 7.54
C TYR A 149 -3.66 -3.53 7.30
N SER A 150 -4.23 -2.31 7.27
CA SER A 150 -5.59 -2.08 6.78
C SER A 150 -5.57 -2.09 5.26
N MET A 151 -6.28 -3.02 4.65
CA MET A 151 -6.27 -3.25 3.21
C MET A 151 -7.67 -3.15 2.62
N GLU A 152 -7.76 -2.61 1.42
CA GLU A 152 -8.99 -2.52 0.64
C GLU A 152 -8.87 -3.30 -0.66
N LYS A 153 -10.00 -3.81 -1.14
CA LYS A 153 -10.11 -4.56 -2.37
C LYS A 153 -10.43 -3.63 -3.54
N LEU A 154 -9.49 -3.48 -4.46
CA LEU A 154 -9.65 -2.72 -5.70
C LEU A 154 -9.70 -3.66 -6.91
N PRO A 155 -10.11 -3.19 -8.09
CA PRO A 155 -10.12 -3.99 -9.32
C PRO A 155 -8.75 -4.62 -9.64
N GLU A 156 -7.66 -3.91 -9.35
CA GLU A 156 -6.29 -4.35 -9.58
C GLU A 156 -5.71 -5.22 -8.44
N GLY A 157 -6.45 -5.44 -7.38
CA GLY A 157 -6.03 -6.26 -6.23
C GLY A 157 -6.15 -5.55 -4.89
N TRP A 158 -5.70 -6.21 -3.84
CA TRP A 158 -5.69 -5.66 -2.49
C TRP A 158 -4.60 -4.61 -2.34
N LYS A 159 -4.95 -3.46 -1.72
CA LYS A 159 -4.03 -2.34 -1.45
C LYS A 159 -4.10 -1.93 0.01
N VAL A 160 -2.95 -1.59 0.57
CA VAL A 160 -2.83 -1.06 1.93
C VAL A 160 -3.21 0.42 1.93
N PHE A 161 -4.10 0.83 2.82
CA PHE A 161 -4.47 2.24 3.02
C PHE A 161 -4.16 2.77 4.43
N ASP A 162 -3.76 1.91 5.37
CA ASP A 162 -3.18 2.31 6.65
C ASP A 162 -2.27 1.21 7.20
N VAL A 163 -1.31 1.60 8.03
CA VAL A 163 -0.43 0.69 8.75
C VAL A 163 -0.48 1.07 10.23
N LEU A 164 -0.77 0.08 11.07
CA LEU A 164 -0.72 0.24 12.51
C LEU A 164 0.56 -0.41 13.04
N ILE A 165 1.41 0.37 13.68
CA ILE A 165 2.63 -0.10 14.33
C ILE A 165 2.39 -0.04 15.83
N ASP A 166 2.45 -1.18 16.50
CA ASP A 166 2.12 -1.29 17.93
C ASP A 166 0.76 -0.63 18.29
N GLY A 167 -0.23 -0.85 17.42
CA GLY A 167 -1.59 -0.31 17.55
C GLY A 167 -1.74 1.17 17.17
N VAL A 168 -0.66 1.87 16.80
CA VAL A 168 -0.70 3.28 16.40
C VAL A 168 -0.81 3.40 14.88
N SER A 169 -1.94 3.92 14.39
CA SER A 169 -2.19 4.17 12.97
C SER A 169 -1.29 5.29 12.45
N LEU A 170 -0.58 5.03 11.35
CA LEU A 170 0.25 6.04 10.68
C LEU A 170 -0.61 7.19 10.16
N VAL A 171 -1.71 6.88 9.51
CA VAL A 171 -2.60 7.89 8.93
C VAL A 171 -3.19 8.79 10.02
N THR A 172 -3.70 8.19 11.11
CA THR A 172 -4.28 8.96 12.22
C THR A 172 -3.24 9.81 12.93
N ASN A 173 -2.02 9.32 13.06
CA ASN A 173 -0.91 10.08 13.68
C ASN A 173 -0.61 11.37 12.90
N TYR A 174 -0.58 11.30 11.56
CA TYR A 174 -0.39 12.50 10.73
C TYR A 174 -1.60 13.42 10.69
N ARG A 175 -2.81 12.91 10.88
CA ARG A 175 -4.06 13.69 10.79
C ARG A 175 -4.08 14.89 11.73
N SER A 176 -3.60 14.74 12.95
CA SER A 176 -3.56 15.82 13.93
C SER A 176 -2.64 16.97 13.47
N SER A 177 -1.41 16.63 13.05
CA SER A 177 -0.44 17.62 12.57
C SER A 177 -0.88 18.29 11.26
N PHE A 178 -1.47 17.55 10.34
CA PHE A 178 -1.98 18.07 9.07
C PHE A 178 -3.14 19.05 9.32
N ASN A 179 -4.08 18.69 10.19
CA ASN A 179 -5.18 19.60 10.54
C ASN A 179 -4.69 20.89 11.19
N THR A 180 -3.66 20.83 12.04
CA THR A 180 -3.06 22.01 12.66
C THR A 180 -2.42 22.91 11.60
N GLU A 181 -1.65 22.33 10.70
CA GLU A 181 -1.01 23.07 9.60
C GLU A 181 -2.02 23.70 8.64
N ILE A 182 -3.05 22.94 8.23
CA ILE A 182 -4.11 23.47 7.35
C ILE A 182 -4.87 24.62 8.01
N LYS A 183 -5.16 24.54 9.31
CA LYS A 183 -5.83 25.64 10.01
C LYS A 183 -4.99 26.91 10.07
N ALA A 184 -3.68 26.77 10.18
CA ALA A 184 -2.77 27.91 10.28
C ALA A 184 -2.45 28.54 8.92
N ASN A 185 -2.19 27.68 7.91
CA ASN A 185 -1.54 28.11 6.66
C ASN A 185 -2.30 27.63 5.40
N GLY A 186 -3.47 27.04 5.56
CA GLY A 186 -4.24 26.46 4.45
C GLY A 186 -3.62 25.20 3.87
N ILE A 187 -4.22 24.67 2.81
CA ILE A 187 -3.77 23.44 2.12
C ILE A 187 -2.40 23.66 1.47
N ASP A 188 -2.17 24.82 0.85
CA ASP A 188 -0.88 25.14 0.24
C ASP A 188 0.24 25.21 1.29
N GLY A 189 -0.08 25.71 2.50
CA GLY A 189 0.84 25.70 3.62
C GLY A 189 1.24 24.27 4.02
N LEU A 190 0.29 23.33 4.06
CA LEU A 190 0.60 21.91 4.31
C LEU A 190 1.48 21.33 3.20
N VAL A 191 1.16 21.58 1.91
CA VAL A 191 1.98 21.12 0.78
C VAL A 191 3.41 21.64 0.92
N LYS A 192 3.58 22.93 1.19
CA LYS A 192 4.89 23.56 1.39
C LYS A 192 5.63 22.95 2.59
N SER A 193 4.97 22.79 3.71
CA SER A 193 5.56 22.22 4.93
C SER A 193 6.07 20.80 4.70
N LEU A 194 5.30 19.96 3.99
CA LEU A 194 5.70 18.61 3.60
C LEU A 194 6.90 18.63 2.65
N SER A 195 6.89 19.49 1.64
CA SER A 195 7.99 19.67 0.69
C SER A 195 9.29 20.07 1.38
N ASP A 196 9.23 21.08 2.27
CA ASP A 196 10.38 21.54 3.04
C ASP A 196 10.95 20.44 3.94
N ARG A 197 10.08 19.65 4.57
CA ARG A 197 10.47 18.50 5.40
C ARG A 197 11.14 17.41 4.58
N ASN A 198 10.61 17.14 3.39
CA ASN A 198 11.19 16.18 2.45
C ASN A 198 12.57 16.64 1.96
N ALA A 199 12.75 17.92 1.65
CA ALA A 199 14.04 18.48 1.25
C ALA A 199 15.08 18.37 2.37
N LYS A 200 14.71 18.70 3.62
CA LYS A 200 15.62 18.58 4.79
C LYS A 200 16.04 17.13 5.05
N ASN A 201 15.14 16.18 4.86
CA ASN A 201 15.45 14.76 5.02
C ASN A 201 16.39 14.24 3.91
N SER A 202 16.45 14.90 2.75
CA SER A 202 17.42 14.60 1.69
C SER A 202 18.80 15.13 1.98
N ALA A 203 18.92 16.28 2.66
CA ALA A 203 20.19 16.94 2.94
C ALA A 203 20.95 16.33 4.14
N LYS A 204 20.30 15.49 4.95
CA LYS A 204 20.91 14.78 6.11
C LYS A 204 21.53 13.44 5.74
N LYS A 205 21.54 13.08 4.49
CA LYS A 205 22.13 11.89 3.88
C LYS A 205 23.36 12.27 3.06
#